data_d70b7f6577a1636d8767b1dad821f85c
#
_entry.id   d70b7f6577a1636d8767b1dad821f85c
#
_cell.length_a   1.000
_cell.length_b   1.000
_cell.length_c   1.000
_cell.angle_alpha   90.00
_cell.angle_beta   90.00
_cell.angle_gamma   90.00
#
_symmetry.space_group_name_H-M   'P 1'
#
loop_
_entity.id
_entity.type
_entity.pdbx_description
1 polymer ?
#
loop_
_entity_poly.entity_id
_entity_poly.type
_entity_poly.pdbx_seq_one_letter_code
_entity_poly.pdbx_strand_id
1 'polypeptide(L)'
;VWQAVSLAGVVAALAVAPAAALSTTLPRGGLVLALLFSAAMLARLLWSGHTIGTRLRAQRREHRTLVDALGTDTGDHVRVLAHPTPTAYCLPGLRRRVVLTEGTLATLPPDELAAVMAHERAHLRARHDLVLEFFTVLHRAVPARLRAAEALREVHLLIEVLADRAARRAVGPVPLARALVALAAGSHPETTLGATEDRATTAARMRLLTEPVARPWLRTAMVLFALGVLAAPVALLVVTVG
;
A
#
# COMPACT_ATOMS: atom_id res chain seq x y z
N VAL A 1 -4.39 -10.45 7.00
CA VAL A 1 -3.87 -11.11 8.21
C VAL A 1 -2.51 -10.54 8.58
N TRP A 2 -1.51 -10.56 7.71
CA TRP A 2 -0.15 -10.04 8.00
C TRP A 2 -0.13 -8.58 8.45
N GLN A 3 -1.00 -7.74 7.91
CA GLN A 3 -1.15 -6.34 8.31
C GLN A 3 -1.61 -6.20 9.76
N ALA A 4 -2.59 -7.02 10.17
CA ALA A 4 -3.06 -7.05 11.55
C ALA A 4 -1.97 -7.54 12.50
N VAL A 5 -1.20 -8.57 12.11
CA VAL A 5 -0.07 -9.10 12.89
C VAL A 5 1.02 -8.04 13.06
N SER A 6 1.41 -7.36 11.97
CA SER A 6 2.43 -6.30 12.02
C SER A 6 2.00 -5.13 12.92
N LEU A 7 0.74 -4.69 12.79
CA LEU A 7 0.20 -3.62 13.63
C LEU A 7 0.08 -4.03 15.10
N ALA A 8 -0.40 -5.27 15.36
CA ALA A 8 -0.49 -5.80 16.72
C ALA A 8 0.89 -5.90 17.38
N GLY A 9 1.93 -6.29 16.64
CA GLY A 9 3.31 -6.31 17.14
C GLY A 9 3.82 -4.93 17.55
N VAL A 10 3.51 -3.88 16.76
CA VAL A 10 3.87 -2.50 17.11
C VAL A 10 3.08 -2.03 18.33
N VAL A 11 1.76 -2.30 18.38
CA VAL A 11 0.91 -1.96 19.53
C VAL A 11 1.41 -2.66 20.79
N ALA A 12 1.73 -3.96 20.72
CA ALA A 12 2.28 -4.71 21.83
C ALA A 12 3.61 -4.12 22.35
N ALA A 13 4.52 -3.78 21.44
CA ALA A 13 5.80 -3.17 21.80
C ALA A 13 5.64 -1.80 22.48
N LEU A 14 4.66 -1.00 22.05
CA LEU A 14 4.34 0.29 22.71
C LEU A 14 3.62 0.10 24.04
N ALA A 15 2.85 -0.99 24.20
CA ALA A 15 2.11 -1.32 25.42
C ALA A 15 2.99 -1.87 26.56
N VAL A 16 4.25 -2.24 26.28
CA VAL A 16 5.17 -2.78 27.30
C VAL A 16 5.36 -1.83 28.49
N ALA A 17 5.55 -0.52 28.22
CA ALA A 17 5.74 0.45 29.29
C ALA A 17 4.49 0.66 30.16
N PRO A 18 3.27 0.90 29.61
CA PRO A 18 2.07 0.99 30.45
C PRO A 18 1.78 -0.33 31.18
N ALA A 19 1.99 -1.50 30.57
CA ALA A 19 1.84 -2.77 31.25
C ALA A 19 2.78 -2.91 32.46
N ALA A 20 4.05 -2.55 32.29
CA ALA A 20 5.05 -2.59 33.34
C ALA A 20 4.74 -1.58 34.46
N ALA A 21 4.25 -0.37 34.11
CA ALA A 21 3.89 0.66 35.10
C ALA A 21 2.69 0.27 35.98
N LEU A 22 1.77 -0.56 35.43
CA LEU A 22 0.59 -1.06 36.14
C LEU A 22 0.88 -2.36 36.92
N SER A 23 2.01 -3.01 36.67
CA SER A 23 2.42 -4.23 37.38
C SER A 23 2.96 -3.89 38.77
N THR A 24 2.34 -4.45 39.80
CA THR A 24 2.79 -4.28 41.20
C THR A 24 3.99 -5.16 41.53
N THR A 25 4.32 -6.15 40.71
CA THR A 25 5.37 -7.15 40.92
C THR A 25 6.70 -6.83 40.30
N LEU A 26 6.75 -5.83 39.38
CA LEU A 26 7.96 -5.54 38.64
C LEU A 26 8.96 -4.69 39.51
N PRO A 27 10.22 -5.09 39.61
CA PRO A 27 11.22 -4.27 40.28
C PRO A 27 11.49 -2.99 39.48
N ARG A 28 11.94 -1.93 40.17
CA ARG A 28 12.23 -0.62 39.56
C ARG A 28 13.11 -0.70 38.32
N GLY A 29 14.11 -1.60 38.29
CA GLY A 29 14.95 -1.81 37.12
C GLY A 29 14.18 -2.36 35.91
N GLY A 30 13.23 -3.27 36.15
CA GLY A 30 12.35 -3.81 35.08
C GLY A 30 11.45 -2.71 34.48
N LEU A 31 10.90 -1.82 35.32
CA LEU A 31 10.11 -0.69 34.84
C LEU A 31 10.94 0.27 33.96
N VAL A 32 12.17 0.58 34.38
CA VAL A 32 13.07 1.43 33.58
C VAL A 32 13.36 0.81 32.21
N LEU A 33 13.65 -0.50 32.17
CA LEU A 33 13.89 -1.21 30.91
C LEU A 33 12.65 -1.20 29.99
N ALA A 34 11.46 -1.42 30.54
CA ALA A 34 10.21 -1.38 29.80
C ALA A 34 9.92 0.02 29.20
N LEU A 35 10.16 1.08 30.00
CA LEU A 35 10.03 2.46 29.54
C LEU A 35 11.02 2.77 28.42
N LEU A 36 12.30 2.40 28.59
CA LEU A 36 13.33 2.60 27.56
C LEU A 36 13.00 1.87 26.26
N PHE A 37 12.52 0.62 26.35
CA PHE A 37 12.12 -0.18 25.19
C PHE A 37 10.96 0.48 24.42
N SER A 38 9.89 0.85 25.11
CA SER A 38 8.74 1.53 24.49
C SER A 38 9.09 2.90 23.93
N ALA A 39 9.93 3.67 24.63
CA ALA A 39 10.43 4.96 24.16
C ALA A 39 11.29 4.79 22.89
N ALA A 40 12.18 3.82 22.86
CA ALA A 40 12.98 3.50 21.68
C ALA A 40 12.10 3.07 20.47
N MET A 41 11.08 2.26 20.71
CA MET A 41 10.14 1.86 19.64
C MET A 41 9.35 3.06 19.13
N LEU A 42 8.84 3.91 20.00
CA LEU A 42 8.14 5.13 19.63
C LEU A 42 9.05 6.09 18.85
N ALA A 43 10.27 6.32 19.34
CA ALA A 43 11.23 7.16 18.65
C ALA A 43 11.55 6.63 17.23
N ARG A 44 11.74 5.31 17.07
CA ARG A 44 11.93 4.69 15.77
C ARG A 44 10.73 4.88 14.84
N LEU A 45 9.51 4.72 15.37
CA LEU A 45 8.27 4.90 14.60
C LEU A 45 8.13 6.34 14.12
N LEU A 46 8.32 7.33 15.01
CA LEU A 46 8.26 8.74 14.68
C LEU A 46 9.36 9.14 13.69
N TRP A 47 10.59 8.67 13.88
CA TRP A 47 11.71 8.90 12.97
C TRP A 47 11.45 8.30 11.60
N SER A 48 10.95 7.06 11.56
CA SER A 48 10.56 6.40 10.32
C SER A 48 9.47 7.17 9.59
N GLY A 49 8.42 7.60 10.31
CA GLY A 49 7.33 8.41 9.76
C GLY A 49 7.82 9.74 9.19
N HIS A 50 8.67 10.45 9.96
CA HIS A 50 9.25 11.72 9.52
C HIS A 50 10.11 11.55 8.26
N THR A 51 11.06 10.60 8.26
CA THR A 51 12.00 10.42 7.15
C THR A 51 11.32 9.91 5.88
N ILE A 52 10.39 8.95 5.99
CA ILE A 52 9.65 8.43 4.83
C ILE A 52 8.71 9.51 4.31
N GLY A 53 7.91 10.11 5.16
CA GLY A 53 6.94 11.12 4.76
C GLY A 53 7.60 12.35 4.11
N THR A 54 8.75 12.82 4.62
CA THR A 54 9.48 13.94 4.00
C THR A 54 10.05 13.57 2.64
N ARG A 55 10.68 12.39 2.51
CA ARG A 55 11.22 11.90 1.24
C ARG A 55 10.13 11.70 0.18
N LEU A 56 9.03 11.02 0.53
CA LEU A 56 7.93 10.80 -0.41
C LEU A 56 7.28 12.10 -0.85
N ARG A 57 7.11 13.07 0.06
CA ARG A 57 6.58 14.39 -0.28
C ARG A 57 7.52 15.16 -1.21
N ALA A 58 8.84 15.10 -0.99
CA ALA A 58 9.82 15.73 -1.85
C ALA A 58 9.80 15.11 -3.27
N GLN A 59 9.88 13.78 -3.36
CA GLN A 59 9.82 13.06 -4.63
C GLN A 59 8.51 13.32 -5.40
N ARG A 60 7.36 13.31 -4.70
CA ARG A 60 6.06 13.62 -5.33
C ARG A 60 5.99 15.07 -5.83
N ARG A 61 6.63 16.03 -5.13
CA ARG A 61 6.69 17.43 -5.57
C ARG A 61 7.53 17.56 -6.82
N GLU A 62 8.74 17.03 -6.81
CA GLU A 62 9.66 17.04 -7.95
C GLU A 62 9.02 16.38 -9.18
N HIS A 63 8.51 15.16 -9.01
CA HIS A 63 7.85 14.44 -10.10
C HIS A 63 6.64 15.21 -10.65
N ARG A 64 5.85 15.85 -9.79
CA ARG A 64 4.73 16.68 -10.22
C ARG A 64 5.19 17.89 -11.01
N THR A 65 6.26 18.55 -10.60
CA THR A 65 6.81 19.69 -11.34
C THR A 65 7.25 19.28 -12.73
N LEU A 66 7.91 18.11 -12.87
CA LEU A 66 8.30 17.57 -14.19
C LEU A 66 7.07 17.24 -15.05
N VAL A 67 6.07 16.56 -14.49
CA VAL A 67 4.84 16.23 -15.21
C VAL A 67 4.07 17.48 -15.62
N ASP A 68 4.06 18.52 -14.79
CA ASP A 68 3.39 19.79 -15.10
C ASP A 68 4.11 20.59 -16.20
N ALA A 69 5.46 20.47 -16.25
CA ALA A 69 6.28 21.15 -17.25
C ALA A 69 6.28 20.42 -18.61
N LEU A 70 6.27 19.08 -18.60
CA LEU A 70 6.41 18.27 -19.82
C LEU A 70 5.09 17.73 -20.35
N GLY A 71 4.05 17.65 -19.52
CA GLY A 71 2.78 17.04 -19.89
C GLY A 71 1.76 18.04 -20.40
N THR A 72 1.06 17.66 -21.47
CA THR A 72 -0.09 18.40 -22.00
C THR A 72 -1.31 18.19 -21.11
N ASP A 73 -1.99 19.26 -20.72
CA ASP A 73 -3.25 19.21 -19.98
C ASP A 73 -4.41 18.90 -20.92
N THR A 74 -5.07 17.77 -20.69
CA THR A 74 -6.24 17.36 -21.48
C THR A 74 -7.56 17.55 -20.71
N GLY A 75 -7.53 18.21 -19.55
CA GLY A 75 -8.68 18.38 -18.68
C GLY A 75 -8.85 17.20 -17.69
N ASP A 76 -9.90 17.25 -16.87
CA ASP A 76 -10.26 16.21 -15.87
C ASP A 76 -9.09 15.71 -14.99
N HIS A 77 -8.11 16.59 -14.74
CA HIS A 77 -6.89 16.24 -14.01
C HIS A 77 -6.02 15.16 -14.71
N VAL A 78 -6.09 15.08 -16.02
CA VAL A 78 -5.27 14.18 -16.84
C VAL A 78 -4.12 14.95 -17.48
N ARG A 79 -2.93 14.34 -17.43
CA ARG A 79 -1.72 14.83 -18.10
C ARG A 79 -1.24 13.77 -19.09
N VAL A 80 -0.92 14.19 -20.30
CA VAL A 80 -0.36 13.32 -21.34
C VAL A 80 1.09 13.71 -21.56
N LEU A 81 1.98 12.72 -21.41
CA LEU A 81 3.41 12.86 -21.66
C LEU A 81 3.75 12.35 -23.06
N ALA A 82 4.58 13.07 -23.79
CA ALA A 82 5.12 12.67 -25.10
C ALA A 82 6.17 11.56 -24.91
N HIS A 83 5.71 10.31 -24.69
CA HIS A 83 6.56 9.15 -24.53
C HIS A 83 5.95 7.93 -25.23
N PRO A 84 6.75 7.16 -26.02
CA PRO A 84 6.23 6.05 -26.83
C PRO A 84 5.88 4.81 -26.02
N THR A 85 6.49 4.58 -24.86
CA THR A 85 6.19 3.42 -24.02
C THR A 85 4.83 3.58 -23.34
N PRO A 86 3.89 2.64 -23.52
CA PRO A 86 2.60 2.68 -22.85
C PRO A 86 2.75 2.66 -21.33
N THR A 87 2.35 3.74 -20.69
CA THR A 87 2.43 3.88 -19.21
C THR A 87 1.26 4.72 -18.73
N ALA A 88 0.67 4.29 -17.60
CA ALA A 88 -0.35 5.03 -16.89
C ALA A 88 -0.06 4.97 -15.40
N TYR A 89 -0.25 6.07 -14.69
CA TYR A 89 -0.12 6.12 -13.23
C TYR A 89 -0.83 7.35 -12.66
N CYS A 90 -1.07 7.34 -11.35
CA CYS A 90 -1.65 8.49 -10.68
C CYS A 90 -0.63 9.21 -9.77
N LEU A 91 -0.79 10.53 -9.68
CA LEU A 91 -0.07 11.39 -8.75
C LEU A 91 -1.02 11.83 -7.63
N PRO A 92 -0.86 11.29 -6.41
CA PRO A 92 -1.69 11.66 -5.27
C PRO A 92 -1.31 13.04 -4.71
N GLY A 93 -2.22 13.63 -3.95
CA GLY A 93 -2.02 14.90 -3.26
C GLY A 93 -3.25 15.82 -3.36
N LEU A 94 -3.07 17.10 -3.02
CA LEU A 94 -4.15 18.10 -3.11
C LEU A 94 -4.59 18.36 -4.55
N ARG A 95 -3.64 18.38 -5.47
CA ARG A 95 -3.88 18.46 -6.91
C ARG A 95 -3.65 17.09 -7.53
N ARG A 96 -4.65 16.21 -7.42
CA ARG A 96 -4.61 14.85 -7.97
C ARG A 96 -4.51 14.88 -9.49
N ARG A 97 -3.73 13.96 -10.07
CA ARG A 97 -3.61 13.80 -11.52
C ARG A 97 -3.52 12.35 -11.90
N VAL A 98 -4.07 12.01 -13.04
CA VAL A 98 -3.75 10.79 -13.77
C VAL A 98 -2.80 11.17 -14.87
N VAL A 99 -1.72 10.43 -15.03
CA VAL A 99 -0.70 10.65 -16.06
C VAL A 99 -0.77 9.49 -17.03
N LEU A 100 -0.86 9.81 -18.30
CA LEU A 100 -0.84 8.86 -19.42
C LEU A 100 0.31 9.22 -20.34
N THR A 101 0.80 8.26 -21.09
CA THR A 101 1.72 8.53 -22.19
C THR A 101 1.00 8.50 -23.53
N GLU A 102 1.55 9.14 -24.57
CA GLU A 102 1.07 9.02 -25.94
C GLU A 102 1.06 7.58 -26.40
N GLY A 103 2.06 6.78 -25.98
CA GLY A 103 2.09 5.35 -26.22
C GLY A 103 0.88 4.61 -25.64
N THR A 104 0.38 5.01 -24.49
CA THR A 104 -0.85 4.45 -23.90
C THR A 104 -2.07 4.78 -24.76
N LEU A 105 -2.19 6.04 -25.20
CA LEU A 105 -3.30 6.48 -26.05
C LEU A 105 -3.27 5.83 -27.44
N ALA A 106 -2.09 5.58 -27.98
CA ALA A 106 -1.91 4.90 -29.27
C ALA A 106 -2.16 3.39 -29.21
N THR A 107 -1.90 2.77 -28.06
CA THR A 107 -1.96 1.31 -27.90
C THR A 107 -3.34 0.81 -27.44
N LEU A 108 -4.01 1.57 -26.56
CA LEU A 108 -5.25 1.11 -25.92
C LEU A 108 -6.50 1.60 -26.67
N PRO A 109 -7.42 0.68 -27.02
CA PRO A 109 -8.78 1.05 -27.42
C PRO A 109 -9.51 1.86 -26.34
N PRO A 110 -10.56 2.61 -26.69
CA PRO A 110 -11.27 3.50 -25.75
C PRO A 110 -11.82 2.80 -24.48
N ASP A 111 -12.30 1.56 -24.61
CA ASP A 111 -12.82 0.78 -23.50
C ASP A 111 -11.71 0.30 -22.54
N GLU A 112 -10.55 -0.08 -23.07
CA GLU A 112 -9.35 -0.44 -22.30
C GLU A 112 -8.74 0.80 -21.62
N LEU A 113 -8.70 1.93 -22.32
CA LEU A 113 -8.28 3.22 -21.76
C LEU A 113 -9.20 3.64 -20.60
N ALA A 114 -10.52 3.48 -20.77
CA ALA A 114 -11.49 3.74 -19.70
C ALA A 114 -11.25 2.84 -18.46
N ALA A 115 -10.83 1.58 -18.68
CA ALA A 115 -10.48 0.68 -17.59
C ALA A 115 -9.24 1.13 -16.83
N VAL A 116 -8.18 1.55 -17.53
CA VAL A 116 -6.98 2.11 -16.91
C VAL A 116 -7.32 3.39 -16.14
N MET A 117 -8.08 4.29 -16.72
CA MET A 117 -8.52 5.51 -16.04
C MET A 117 -9.34 5.22 -14.77
N ALA A 118 -10.22 4.23 -14.81
CA ALA A 118 -11.00 3.81 -13.65
C ALA A 118 -10.11 3.23 -12.54
N HIS A 119 -9.08 2.47 -12.91
CA HIS A 119 -8.07 1.91 -12.00
C HIS A 119 -7.27 3.02 -11.30
N GLU A 120 -6.68 3.94 -12.06
CA GLU A 120 -5.90 5.06 -11.52
C GLU A 120 -6.75 5.99 -10.62
N ARG A 121 -7.98 6.27 -11.06
CA ARG A 121 -8.92 7.03 -10.24
C ARG A 121 -9.33 6.30 -8.96
N ALA A 122 -9.33 4.97 -8.94
CA ALA A 122 -9.58 4.18 -7.73
C ALA A 122 -8.46 4.36 -6.70
N HIS A 123 -7.18 4.35 -7.14
CA HIS A 123 -6.05 4.65 -6.26
C HIS A 123 -6.18 6.03 -5.61
N LEU A 124 -6.53 7.05 -6.40
CA LEU A 124 -6.69 8.41 -5.91
C LEU A 124 -7.87 8.56 -4.95
N ARG A 125 -9.01 7.92 -5.22
CA ARG A 125 -10.20 7.98 -4.36
C ARG A 125 -10.00 7.28 -3.02
N ALA A 126 -9.40 6.09 -3.06
CA ALA A 126 -9.18 5.28 -1.86
C ALA A 126 -7.92 5.70 -1.08
N ARG A 127 -7.16 6.70 -1.55
CA ARG A 127 -5.92 7.17 -0.94
C ARG A 127 -4.94 6.03 -0.66
N HIS A 128 -4.77 5.14 -1.65
CA HIS A 128 -3.88 3.99 -1.54
C HIS A 128 -2.43 4.40 -1.24
N ASP A 129 -2.03 5.61 -1.63
CA ASP A 129 -0.75 6.23 -1.30
C ASP A 129 -0.51 6.35 0.21
N LEU A 130 -1.54 6.69 0.99
CA LEU A 130 -1.44 6.79 2.45
C LEU A 130 -1.34 5.41 3.12
N VAL A 131 -2.06 4.43 2.57
CA VAL A 131 -1.98 3.04 3.06
C VAL A 131 -0.57 2.50 2.85
N LEU A 132 0.02 2.68 1.67
CA LEU A 132 1.40 2.27 1.38
C LEU A 132 2.40 3.02 2.25
N GLU A 133 2.26 4.32 2.41
CA GLU A 133 3.11 5.13 3.27
C GLU A 133 3.08 4.61 4.73
N PHE A 134 1.88 4.37 5.27
CA PHE A 134 1.68 3.85 6.61
C PHE A 134 2.38 2.49 6.82
N PHE A 135 2.14 1.52 5.95
CA PHE A 135 2.78 0.19 6.07
C PHE A 135 4.28 0.23 5.82
N THR A 136 4.76 1.14 4.98
CA THR A 136 6.20 1.37 4.77
C THR A 136 6.85 1.93 6.04
N VAL A 137 6.18 2.86 6.74
CA VAL A 137 6.64 3.41 8.01
C VAL A 137 6.71 2.30 9.07
N LEU A 138 5.66 1.50 9.23
CA LEU A 138 5.64 0.37 10.16
C LEU A 138 6.75 -0.64 9.84
N HIS A 139 6.88 -1.02 8.57
CA HIS A 139 7.89 -1.97 8.13
C HIS A 139 9.31 -1.48 8.43
N ARG A 140 9.60 -0.19 8.24
CA ARG A 140 10.91 0.38 8.54
C ARG A 140 11.15 0.62 10.03
N ALA A 141 10.11 0.84 10.83
CA ALA A 141 10.21 0.96 12.27
C ALA A 141 10.64 -0.37 12.93
N VAL A 142 10.24 -1.51 12.37
CA VAL A 142 10.67 -2.82 12.84
C VAL A 142 12.17 -3.02 12.56
N PRO A 143 12.97 -3.57 13.51
CA PRO A 143 14.37 -3.92 13.27
C PRO A 143 14.56 -4.82 12.05
N ALA A 144 15.62 -4.61 11.27
CA ALA A 144 15.81 -5.28 9.99
C ALA A 144 15.73 -6.82 10.06
N ARG A 145 16.24 -7.40 11.16
CA ARG A 145 16.24 -8.86 11.40
C ARG A 145 14.83 -9.46 11.61
N LEU A 146 13.84 -8.63 11.95
CA LEU A 146 12.46 -9.03 12.22
C LEU A 146 11.49 -8.61 11.11
N ARG A 147 12.00 -7.99 10.04
CA ARG A 147 11.16 -7.54 8.92
C ARG A 147 10.75 -8.71 8.06
N ALA A 148 9.44 -8.83 7.81
CA ALA A 148 8.91 -9.73 6.79
C ALA A 148 8.82 -8.96 5.45
N ALA A 149 9.71 -9.23 4.51
CA ALA A 149 9.70 -8.60 3.19
C ALA A 149 8.37 -8.86 2.44
N GLU A 150 7.79 -10.04 2.65
CA GLU A 150 6.50 -10.46 2.10
C GLU A 150 5.36 -9.53 2.54
N ALA A 151 5.38 -9.00 3.76
CA ALA A 151 4.30 -8.19 4.30
C ALA A 151 4.04 -6.93 3.46
N LEU A 152 5.08 -6.26 2.98
CA LEU A 152 4.95 -5.06 2.16
C LEU A 152 4.51 -5.40 0.73
N ARG A 153 5.01 -6.50 0.15
CA ARG A 153 4.57 -7.02 -1.15
C ARG A 153 3.08 -7.37 -1.15
N GLU A 154 2.60 -8.01 -0.10
CA GLU A 154 1.18 -8.31 0.08
C GLU A 154 0.31 -7.05 0.17
N VAL A 155 0.81 -5.98 0.80
CA VAL A 155 0.10 -4.69 0.84
C VAL A 155 0.01 -4.11 -0.57
N HIS A 156 1.10 -4.11 -1.35
CA HIS A 156 1.08 -3.64 -2.74
C HIS A 156 0.09 -4.44 -3.58
N LEU A 157 0.16 -5.78 -3.55
CA LEU A 157 -0.77 -6.63 -4.30
C LEU A 157 -2.23 -6.39 -3.90
N LEU A 158 -2.50 -6.24 -2.60
CA LEU A 158 -3.86 -5.99 -2.11
C LEU A 158 -4.41 -4.65 -2.65
N ILE A 159 -3.61 -3.62 -2.67
CA ILE A 159 -3.98 -2.29 -3.18
C ILE A 159 -4.29 -2.37 -4.68
N GLU A 160 -3.46 -3.07 -5.46
CA GLU A 160 -3.69 -3.30 -6.87
C GLU A 160 -5.01 -4.05 -7.11
N VAL A 161 -5.24 -5.14 -6.38
CA VAL A 161 -6.49 -5.92 -6.46
C VAL A 161 -7.72 -5.08 -6.08
N LEU A 162 -7.60 -4.17 -5.13
CA LEU A 162 -8.71 -3.27 -4.76
C LEU A 162 -9.01 -2.26 -5.87
N ALA A 163 -7.98 -1.71 -6.52
CA ALA A 163 -8.13 -0.82 -7.66
C ALA A 163 -8.71 -1.55 -8.88
N ASP A 164 -8.22 -2.78 -9.16
CA ASP A 164 -8.77 -3.65 -10.21
C ASP A 164 -10.25 -3.97 -10.00
N ARG A 165 -10.65 -4.28 -8.77
CA ARG A 165 -12.07 -4.50 -8.43
C ARG A 165 -12.93 -3.26 -8.65
N ALA A 166 -12.40 -2.08 -8.38
CA ALA A 166 -13.11 -0.83 -8.63
C ALA A 166 -13.24 -0.56 -10.14
N ALA A 167 -12.18 -0.76 -10.91
CA ALA A 167 -12.19 -0.64 -12.37
C ALA A 167 -13.13 -1.66 -13.02
N ARG A 168 -13.07 -2.94 -12.60
CA ARG A 168 -13.98 -4.00 -13.06
C ARG A 168 -15.46 -3.66 -12.85
N ARG A 169 -15.80 -3.00 -11.74
CA ARG A 169 -17.20 -2.57 -11.50
C ARG A 169 -17.63 -1.45 -12.43
N ALA A 170 -16.70 -0.62 -12.88
CA ALA A 170 -16.99 0.53 -13.74
C ALA A 170 -17.10 0.16 -15.22
N VAL A 171 -16.23 -0.71 -15.72
CA VAL A 171 -16.10 -0.99 -17.17
C VAL A 171 -16.15 -2.48 -17.53
N GLY A 172 -16.29 -3.36 -16.55
CA GLY A 172 -16.28 -4.80 -16.77
C GLY A 172 -14.89 -5.45 -16.70
N PRO A 173 -14.81 -6.79 -16.66
CA PRO A 173 -13.57 -7.52 -16.49
C PRO A 173 -12.72 -7.60 -17.77
N VAL A 174 -13.32 -7.67 -18.95
CA VAL A 174 -12.61 -7.93 -20.21
C VAL A 174 -11.73 -6.73 -20.63
N PRO A 175 -12.24 -5.47 -20.68
CA PRO A 175 -11.40 -4.31 -21.00
C PRO A 175 -10.23 -4.17 -20.03
N LEU A 176 -10.48 -4.36 -18.73
CA LEU A 176 -9.43 -4.29 -17.73
C LEU A 176 -8.34 -5.36 -17.94
N ALA A 177 -8.73 -6.60 -18.20
CA ALA A 177 -7.78 -7.68 -18.43
C ALA A 177 -6.89 -7.41 -19.66
N ARG A 178 -7.49 -6.93 -20.76
CA ARG A 178 -6.75 -6.57 -21.99
C ARG A 178 -5.80 -5.41 -21.75
N ALA A 179 -6.25 -4.36 -21.06
CA ALA A 179 -5.44 -3.22 -20.70
C ALA A 179 -4.22 -3.62 -19.85
N LEU A 180 -4.40 -4.50 -18.87
CA LEU A 180 -3.31 -5.01 -18.03
C LEU A 180 -2.26 -5.77 -18.86
N VAL A 181 -2.69 -6.58 -19.83
CA VAL A 181 -1.77 -7.29 -20.72
C VAL A 181 -1.04 -6.32 -21.64
N ALA A 182 -1.74 -5.35 -22.24
CA ALA A 182 -1.15 -4.37 -23.14
C ALA A 182 -0.09 -3.50 -22.44
N LEU A 183 -0.39 -3.01 -21.22
CA LEU A 183 0.55 -2.23 -20.43
C LEU A 183 1.74 -3.07 -19.96
N ALA A 184 1.52 -4.33 -19.56
CA ALA A 184 2.61 -5.22 -19.17
C ALA A 184 3.55 -5.54 -20.35
N ALA A 185 3.04 -5.65 -21.57
CA ALA A 185 3.85 -5.87 -22.76
C ALA A 185 4.70 -4.65 -23.13
N GLY A 186 4.22 -3.42 -22.84
CA GLY A 186 4.95 -2.18 -23.10
C GLY A 186 6.07 -1.87 -22.09
N SER A 187 6.05 -2.48 -20.93
CA SER A 187 6.92 -2.13 -19.80
C SER A 187 8.33 -2.78 -19.82
N HIS A 188 8.81 -3.32 -20.95
CA HIS A 188 10.03 -4.14 -20.97
C HIS A 188 11.30 -3.44 -21.39
N PRO A 189 12.33 -3.49 -20.50
CA PRO A 189 13.61 -4.09 -20.84
C PRO A 189 13.76 -5.45 -20.12
N GLU A 190 14.10 -6.49 -20.85
CA GLU A 190 14.20 -7.89 -20.40
C GLU A 190 15.30 -8.18 -19.34
N THR A 191 15.95 -7.15 -18.81
CA THR A 191 17.24 -7.30 -18.10
C THR A 191 17.20 -6.99 -16.61
N THR A 192 16.05 -6.70 -16.00
CA THR A 192 15.98 -6.34 -14.57
C THR A 192 15.20 -7.34 -13.72
N LEU A 193 15.73 -7.64 -12.53
CA LEU A 193 15.08 -8.48 -11.50
C LEU A 193 13.66 -8.01 -11.15
N GLY A 194 13.33 -6.73 -11.37
CA GLY A 194 11.98 -6.17 -11.22
C GLY A 194 10.96 -6.70 -12.25
N ALA A 195 11.38 -7.05 -13.45
CA ALA A 195 10.48 -7.52 -14.50
C ALA A 195 9.81 -8.89 -14.17
N THR A 196 10.48 -9.75 -13.40
CA THR A 196 9.91 -11.03 -12.93
C THR A 196 8.89 -10.81 -11.80
N GLU A 197 9.12 -9.84 -10.93
CA GLU A 197 8.20 -9.50 -9.84
C GLU A 197 6.94 -8.82 -10.38
N ASP A 198 7.06 -7.94 -11.36
CA ASP A 198 5.94 -7.30 -12.06
C ASP A 198 5.08 -8.31 -12.83
N ARG A 199 5.69 -9.29 -13.50
CA ARG A 199 4.98 -10.38 -14.18
C ARG A 199 4.21 -11.27 -13.20
N ALA A 200 4.82 -11.66 -12.09
CA ALA A 200 4.18 -12.46 -11.06
C ALA A 200 3.00 -11.72 -10.42
N THR A 201 3.14 -10.42 -10.19
CA THR A 201 2.07 -9.56 -9.68
C THR A 201 0.93 -9.44 -10.68
N THR A 202 1.23 -9.21 -11.97
CA THR A 202 0.23 -9.13 -13.03
C THR A 202 -0.51 -10.47 -13.19
N ALA A 203 0.19 -11.60 -13.17
CA ALA A 203 -0.43 -12.92 -13.22
C ALA A 203 -1.34 -13.18 -12.00
N ALA A 204 -0.92 -12.79 -10.80
CA ALA A 204 -1.75 -12.88 -9.61
C ALA A 204 -3.00 -11.99 -9.71
N ARG A 205 -2.88 -10.76 -10.20
CA ARG A 205 -4.01 -9.83 -10.45
C ARG A 205 -4.99 -10.45 -11.44
N MET A 206 -4.51 -10.98 -12.58
CA MET A 206 -5.34 -11.64 -13.59
C MET A 206 -6.12 -12.82 -13.03
N ARG A 207 -5.45 -13.68 -12.25
CA ARG A 207 -6.10 -14.81 -11.58
C ARG A 207 -7.19 -14.34 -10.60
N LEU A 208 -6.90 -13.31 -9.79
CA LEU A 208 -7.86 -12.76 -8.83
C LEU A 208 -9.03 -12.00 -9.49
N LEU A 209 -8.88 -11.54 -10.74
CA LEU A 209 -9.98 -10.97 -11.53
C LEU A 209 -10.99 -12.03 -11.95
N THR A 210 -10.55 -13.26 -12.20
CA THR A 210 -11.42 -14.37 -12.62
C THR A 210 -12.05 -15.12 -11.44
N GLU A 211 -11.47 -15.01 -10.24
CA GLU A 211 -12.00 -15.69 -9.05
C GLU A 211 -13.30 -15.03 -8.55
N PRO A 212 -14.29 -15.85 -8.15
CA PRO A 212 -15.50 -15.35 -7.52
C PRO A 212 -15.14 -14.68 -6.18
N VAL A 213 -15.91 -13.66 -5.84
CA VAL A 213 -15.74 -12.97 -4.54
C VAL A 213 -15.86 -13.98 -3.41
N ALA A 214 -14.87 -14.02 -2.52
CA ALA A 214 -14.85 -14.92 -1.38
C ALA A 214 -16.18 -14.92 -0.62
N ARG A 215 -16.61 -16.10 -0.18
CA ARG A 215 -17.87 -16.29 0.54
C ARG A 215 -17.99 -15.30 1.70
N PRO A 216 -19.15 -14.68 1.94
CA PRO A 216 -19.30 -13.61 2.93
C PRO A 216 -18.87 -14.05 4.34
N TRP A 217 -19.16 -15.29 4.73
CA TRP A 217 -18.74 -15.83 6.04
C TRP A 217 -17.21 -15.88 6.21
N LEU A 218 -16.47 -16.22 5.15
CA LEU A 218 -15.00 -16.26 5.19
C LEU A 218 -14.42 -14.85 5.38
N ARG A 219 -15.01 -13.84 4.73
CA ARG A 219 -14.64 -12.44 4.95
C ARG A 219 -14.88 -12.02 6.39
N THR A 220 -16.03 -12.36 6.96
CA THR A 220 -16.37 -12.06 8.36
C THR A 220 -15.39 -12.75 9.30
N ALA A 221 -15.11 -14.05 9.08
CA ALA A 221 -14.14 -14.79 9.89
C ALA A 221 -12.74 -14.17 9.84
N MET A 222 -12.27 -13.76 8.66
CA MET A 222 -10.96 -13.09 8.51
C MET A 222 -10.91 -11.73 9.20
N VAL A 223 -12.00 -10.96 9.16
CA VAL A 223 -12.10 -9.67 9.86
C VAL A 223 -12.11 -9.90 11.38
N LEU A 224 -12.90 -10.81 11.87
CA LEU A 224 -12.94 -11.14 13.29
C LEU A 224 -11.59 -11.66 13.80
N PHE A 225 -10.91 -12.51 13.05
CA PHE A 225 -9.56 -12.96 13.36
C PHE A 225 -8.56 -11.78 13.41
N ALA A 226 -8.60 -10.89 12.42
CA ALA A 226 -7.73 -9.71 12.38
C ALA A 226 -7.99 -8.76 13.55
N LEU A 227 -9.26 -8.54 13.90
CA LEU A 227 -9.64 -7.76 15.10
C LEU A 227 -9.20 -8.42 16.38
N GLY A 228 -9.33 -9.75 16.50
CA GLY A 228 -8.82 -10.52 17.65
C GLY A 228 -7.31 -10.37 17.83
N VAL A 229 -6.54 -10.48 16.74
CA VAL A 229 -5.09 -10.27 16.75
C VAL A 229 -4.72 -8.85 17.19
N LEU A 230 -5.47 -7.84 16.74
CA LEU A 230 -5.24 -6.44 17.13
C LEU A 230 -5.64 -6.16 18.58
N ALA A 231 -6.70 -6.79 19.07
CA ALA A 231 -7.19 -6.63 20.43
C ALA A 231 -6.35 -7.41 21.47
N ALA A 232 -5.67 -8.48 21.06
CA ALA A 232 -4.94 -9.36 21.96
C ALA A 232 -3.93 -8.64 22.89
N PRO A 233 -3.07 -7.71 22.40
CA PRO A 233 -2.14 -6.99 23.28
C PRO A 233 -2.85 -6.14 24.34
N VAL A 234 -3.98 -5.52 23.96
CA VAL A 234 -4.77 -4.68 24.87
C VAL A 234 -5.52 -5.55 25.89
N ALA A 235 -6.11 -6.65 25.43
CA ALA A 235 -6.80 -7.60 26.32
C ALA A 235 -5.85 -8.22 27.36
N LEU A 236 -4.64 -8.61 26.92
CA LEU A 236 -3.61 -9.10 27.84
C LEU A 236 -3.22 -8.03 28.87
N LEU A 237 -3.08 -6.79 28.47
CA LEU A 237 -2.80 -5.69 29.38
C LEU A 237 -3.90 -5.54 30.44
N VAL A 238 -5.18 -5.57 30.04
CA VAL A 238 -6.32 -5.44 30.97
C VAL A 238 -6.38 -6.60 31.95
N VAL A 239 -6.16 -7.84 31.49
CA VAL A 239 -6.18 -9.05 32.35
C VAL A 239 -5.02 -9.08 33.34
N THR A 240 -3.86 -8.53 32.98
CA THR A 240 -2.68 -8.53 33.86
C THR A 240 -2.73 -7.40 34.90
N VAL A 241 -3.61 -6.43 34.76
CA VAL A 241 -3.74 -5.24 35.62
C VAL A 241 -4.98 -5.31 36.53
N GLY A 242 -6.01 -6.07 36.17
CA GLY A 242 -7.20 -6.34 37.00
C GLY A 242 -7.02 -7.55 37.85
#